data_0d8e3bb7885ede22e13d304b04b40e61
#
_entry.id   0d8e3bb7885ede22e13d304b04b40e61
#
_cell.length_a   1.000
_cell.length_b   1.000
_cell.length_c   1.000
_cell.angle_alpha   90.00
_cell.angle_beta   90.00
_cell.angle_gamma   90.00
#
_symmetry.space_group_name_H-M   'P 1'
#
loop_
_entity.id
_entity.type
_entity.pdbx_description
1 polymer ?
#
loop_
_entity_poly.entity_id
_entity_poly.type
_entity_poly.pdbx_seq_one_letter_code
_entity_poly.pdbx_strand_id
1 'polypeptide(L)'
;DKVIAIDLGMFGTKPQNSYLIDLPNVIYLKPKLNLGSFMDFRHEVIKKNMQRGYHDAKKYFKELLGSIFTFYQSSNLQLLAQKFIQYLVTNQNEENKILMKYLNEMIKKYDYQSTDEVAYLLFVLEFMGSKYKIDDTILYHYQDFIDLVYDLAKEEETKSVVIATKSKMRNFYQKIMKTKEEENLEELESSHKMAKLFNIIYSLYNGKNLEK
;
A
#
# COMPACT_ATOMS: atom_id res chain seq x y z
N ASP A 1 -30.96 18.39 1.53
CA ASP A 1 -29.62 18.93 1.27
C ASP A 1 -28.57 17.93 1.73
N LYS A 2 -27.42 17.83 1.00
CA LYS A 2 -26.26 17.05 1.42
C LYS A 2 -25.23 17.97 2.03
N VAL A 3 -24.58 17.52 3.10
CA VAL A 3 -23.50 18.21 3.80
C VAL A 3 -22.20 17.47 3.55
N ILE A 4 -21.13 18.16 3.14
CA ILE A 4 -19.79 17.60 3.03
C ILE A 4 -18.99 18.14 4.23
N ALA A 5 -18.58 17.24 5.12
CA ALA A 5 -17.73 17.55 6.26
C ALA A 5 -16.31 17.03 5.97
N ILE A 6 -15.32 17.92 6.04
CA ILE A 6 -13.90 17.58 5.80
C ILE A 6 -13.18 17.64 7.16
N ASP A 7 -12.59 16.51 7.55
CA ASP A 7 -11.73 16.43 8.73
C ASP A 7 -10.30 16.78 8.32
N LEU A 8 -9.74 17.81 8.92
CA LEU A 8 -8.36 18.22 8.67
C LEU A 8 -7.32 17.44 9.49
N GLY A 9 -7.78 16.44 10.25
CA GLY A 9 -6.89 15.51 10.96
C GLY A 9 -6.06 16.14 12.07
N MET A 10 -6.53 17.25 12.65
CA MET A 10 -5.83 17.89 13.77
C MET A 10 -5.84 16.99 15.01
N PHE A 11 -4.65 16.52 15.39
CA PHE A 11 -4.31 15.98 16.72
C PHE A 11 -5.04 14.73 17.21
N GLY A 12 -5.45 13.81 16.35
CA GLY A 12 -6.01 12.52 16.81
C GLY A 12 -7.27 12.63 17.67
N THR A 13 -7.86 13.80 17.76
CA THR A 13 -9.11 14.03 18.47
C THR A 13 -10.26 13.41 17.71
N LYS A 14 -11.02 12.51 18.35
CA LYS A 14 -12.33 12.09 17.81
C LYS A 14 -13.17 13.37 17.64
N PRO A 15 -13.94 13.52 16.55
CA PRO A 15 -14.86 14.63 16.39
C PRO A 15 -15.76 14.69 17.63
N GLN A 16 -15.91 15.88 18.23
CA GLN A 16 -16.71 16.07 19.43
C GLN A 16 -18.18 15.62 19.24
N ASN A 17 -18.64 15.58 17.98
CA ASN A 17 -20.01 15.20 17.58
C ASN A 17 -19.97 14.03 16.59
N SER A 18 -19.36 12.92 16.97
CA SER A 18 -19.20 11.72 16.10
C SER A 18 -20.53 11.21 15.53
N TYR A 19 -21.66 11.40 16.23
CA TYR A 19 -22.99 11.01 15.75
C TYR A 19 -23.45 11.76 14.48
N LEU A 20 -22.91 12.96 14.22
CA LEU A 20 -23.23 13.73 13.01
C LEU A 20 -22.59 13.16 11.74
N ILE A 21 -21.54 12.35 11.89
CA ILE A 21 -20.84 11.73 10.77
C ILE A 21 -21.67 10.61 10.16
N ASP A 22 -22.47 9.93 10.99
CA ASP A 22 -23.29 8.78 10.59
C ASP A 22 -24.66 9.19 10.02
N LEU A 23 -24.93 10.48 9.91
CA LEU A 23 -26.18 10.96 9.31
C LEU A 23 -26.21 10.68 7.80
N PRO A 24 -27.34 10.20 7.24
CA PRO A 24 -27.41 9.75 5.84
C PRO A 24 -27.22 10.89 4.82
N ASN A 25 -27.34 12.14 5.23
CA ASN A 25 -27.12 13.32 4.41
C ASN A 25 -25.73 13.94 4.59
N VAL A 26 -24.86 13.37 5.41
CA VAL A 26 -23.49 13.85 5.67
C VAL A 26 -22.49 12.98 4.91
N ILE A 27 -21.66 13.64 4.12
CA ILE A 27 -20.47 13.05 3.50
C ILE A 27 -19.28 13.48 4.34
N TYR A 28 -18.64 12.51 5.01
CA TYR A 28 -17.48 12.77 5.85
C TYR A 28 -16.20 12.34 5.13
N LEU A 29 -15.34 13.31 4.83
CA LEU A 29 -14.06 13.11 4.17
C LEU A 29 -12.94 13.27 5.19
N LYS A 30 -12.21 12.19 5.43
CA LYS A 30 -11.02 12.18 6.29
C LYS A 30 -9.77 11.89 5.47
N PRO A 31 -8.69 12.68 5.60
CA PRO A 31 -7.41 12.38 4.95
C PRO A 31 -6.90 11.01 5.38
N LYS A 32 -6.42 10.23 4.42
CA LYS A 32 -5.80 8.93 4.69
C LYS A 32 -4.36 9.07 5.20
N LEU A 33 -3.68 10.11 4.77
CA LEU A 33 -2.30 10.40 5.16
C LEU A 33 -2.24 11.58 6.12
N ASN A 34 -1.19 11.57 6.96
CA ASN A 34 -0.93 12.70 7.84
C ASN A 34 -0.58 13.94 7.02
N LEU A 35 -1.33 15.02 7.21
CA LEU A 35 -1.12 16.29 6.52
C LEU A 35 0.05 17.11 7.08
N GLY A 36 0.68 16.62 8.15
CA GLY A 36 1.74 17.36 8.86
C GLY A 36 1.21 18.39 9.85
N SER A 37 2.03 19.36 10.21
CA SER A 37 1.62 20.44 11.10
C SER A 37 0.73 21.44 10.38
N PHE A 38 -0.38 21.86 11.02
CA PHE A 38 -1.25 22.91 10.50
C PHE A 38 -0.56 24.28 10.39
N MET A 39 0.59 24.43 11.06
CA MET A 39 1.44 25.64 11.01
C MET A 39 2.50 25.57 9.91
N ASP A 40 2.54 24.50 9.14
CA ASP A 40 3.52 24.36 8.06
C ASP A 40 2.99 24.95 6.75
N PHE A 41 3.30 26.21 6.53
CA PHE A 41 2.88 26.99 5.36
C PHE A 41 3.89 26.93 4.19
N ARG A 42 4.86 26.02 4.21
CA ARG A 42 5.77 25.86 3.09
C ARG A 42 5.01 25.50 1.83
N HIS A 43 5.33 26.18 0.73
CA HIS A 43 4.63 26.02 -0.55
C HIS A 43 4.52 24.55 -1.00
N GLU A 44 5.60 23.78 -0.85
CA GLU A 44 5.65 22.36 -1.21
C GLU A 44 4.69 21.49 -0.38
N VAL A 45 4.59 21.78 0.92
CA VAL A 45 3.68 21.05 1.83
C VAL A 45 2.22 21.36 1.48
N ILE A 46 1.91 22.63 1.26
CA ILE A 46 0.57 23.06 0.85
C ILE A 46 0.18 22.39 -0.48
N LYS A 47 1.08 22.44 -1.48
CA LYS A 47 0.83 21.83 -2.79
C LYS A 47 0.56 20.32 -2.69
N LYS A 48 1.38 19.60 -1.91
CA LYS A 48 1.18 18.16 -1.67
C LYS A 48 -0.16 17.88 -0.99
N ASN A 49 -0.49 18.61 0.04
CA ASN A 49 -1.75 18.43 0.77
C ASN A 49 -2.97 18.75 -0.09
N MET A 50 -2.90 19.76 -0.96
CA MET A 50 -3.96 20.04 -1.94
C MET A 50 -4.15 18.89 -2.93
N GLN A 51 -3.06 18.32 -3.45
CA GLN A 51 -3.12 17.15 -4.36
C GLN A 51 -3.72 15.94 -3.66
N ARG A 52 -3.27 15.63 -2.43
CA ARG A 52 -3.83 14.53 -1.62
C ARG A 52 -5.32 14.71 -1.38
N GLY A 53 -5.74 15.90 -0.95
CA GLY A 53 -7.16 16.19 -0.73
C GLY A 53 -8.01 16.05 -1.99
N TYR A 54 -7.49 16.51 -3.14
CA TYR A 54 -8.15 16.31 -4.43
C TYR A 54 -8.28 14.81 -4.79
N HIS A 55 -7.22 14.03 -4.61
CA HIS A 55 -7.22 12.59 -4.86
C HIS A 55 -8.17 11.86 -3.90
N ASP A 56 -8.16 12.19 -2.61
CA ASP A 56 -9.03 11.56 -1.63
C ASP A 56 -10.51 11.82 -1.92
N ALA A 57 -10.86 13.03 -2.34
CA ALA A 57 -12.21 13.34 -2.79
C ALA A 57 -12.62 12.50 -4.03
N LYS A 58 -11.74 12.40 -5.03
CA LYS A 58 -11.98 11.59 -6.24
C LYS A 58 -12.13 10.09 -5.92
N LYS A 59 -11.35 9.56 -4.99
CA LYS A 59 -11.49 8.17 -4.50
C LYS A 59 -12.83 7.98 -3.79
N TYR A 60 -13.22 8.92 -2.93
CA TYR A 60 -14.50 8.86 -2.25
C TYR A 60 -15.69 8.78 -3.23
N PHE A 61 -15.64 9.58 -4.30
CA PHE A 61 -16.65 9.56 -5.36
C PHE A 61 -16.47 8.42 -6.36
N LYS A 62 -15.55 7.50 -6.11
CA LYS A 62 -15.25 6.33 -6.94
C LYS A 62 -14.84 6.67 -8.38
N GLU A 63 -14.25 7.83 -8.58
CA GLU A 63 -13.67 8.21 -9.88
C GLU A 63 -12.24 7.68 -10.02
N LEU A 64 -11.53 7.53 -8.90
CA LEU A 64 -10.18 7.00 -8.80
C LEU A 64 -10.13 5.86 -7.78
N LEU A 65 -9.05 5.07 -7.82
CA LEU A 65 -8.85 3.92 -6.96
C LEU A 65 -7.65 4.11 -6.02
N GLY A 66 -7.56 3.22 -5.01
CA GLY A 66 -6.48 3.17 -4.05
C GLY A 66 -6.82 3.82 -2.70
N SER A 67 -5.91 3.68 -1.75
CA SER A 67 -6.00 4.25 -0.41
C SER A 67 -4.88 5.28 -0.18
N ILE A 68 -3.62 4.84 -0.18
CA ILE A 68 -2.43 5.70 -0.03
C ILE A 68 -2.08 6.33 -1.37
N PHE A 69 -1.86 5.50 -2.38
CA PHE A 69 -1.59 5.93 -3.75
C PHE A 69 -2.89 6.12 -4.53
N THR A 70 -2.80 6.70 -5.71
CA THR A 70 -3.98 7.00 -6.51
C THR A 70 -3.82 6.44 -7.91
N PHE A 71 -4.82 5.67 -8.34
CA PHE A 71 -4.80 4.95 -9.61
C PHE A 71 -6.00 5.29 -10.48
N TYR A 72 -5.77 5.33 -11.79
CA TYR A 72 -6.86 5.34 -12.77
C TYR A 72 -7.65 4.03 -12.73
N GLN A 73 -8.95 4.13 -12.92
CA GLN A 73 -9.79 2.95 -13.15
C GLN A 73 -9.45 2.33 -14.52
N SER A 74 -9.43 0.99 -14.58
CA SER A 74 -9.18 0.27 -15.82
C SER A 74 -9.77 -1.14 -15.73
N SER A 75 -10.42 -1.58 -16.83
CA SER A 75 -10.89 -2.96 -16.96
C SER A 75 -9.74 -3.99 -16.90
N ASN A 76 -8.57 -3.63 -17.41
CA ASN A 76 -7.38 -4.48 -17.35
C ASN A 76 -6.87 -4.64 -15.92
N LEU A 77 -6.99 -3.61 -15.08
CA LEU A 77 -6.69 -3.72 -13.65
C LEU A 77 -7.62 -4.72 -12.96
N GLN A 78 -8.92 -4.65 -13.26
CA GLN A 78 -9.91 -5.59 -12.72
C GLN A 78 -9.58 -7.03 -13.15
N LEU A 79 -9.25 -7.23 -14.43
CA LEU A 79 -8.87 -8.54 -14.94
C LEU A 79 -7.59 -9.08 -14.29
N LEU A 80 -6.58 -8.22 -14.08
CA LEU A 80 -5.35 -8.60 -13.38
C LEU A 80 -5.64 -8.98 -11.93
N ALA A 81 -6.50 -8.23 -11.25
CA ALA A 81 -6.91 -8.52 -9.88
C ALA A 81 -7.63 -9.86 -9.75
N GLN A 82 -8.55 -10.15 -10.66
CA GLN A 82 -9.23 -11.44 -10.72
C GLN A 82 -8.25 -12.60 -10.94
N LYS A 83 -7.32 -12.47 -11.89
CA LYS A 83 -6.28 -13.47 -12.14
C LYS A 83 -5.40 -13.69 -10.91
N PHE A 84 -5.04 -12.62 -10.20
CA PHE A 84 -4.22 -12.67 -9.00
C PHE A 84 -4.91 -13.47 -7.88
N ILE A 85 -6.16 -13.16 -7.57
CA ILE A 85 -6.91 -13.87 -6.55
C ILE A 85 -7.19 -15.32 -7.00
N GLN A 86 -7.58 -15.52 -8.25
CA GLN A 86 -7.79 -16.85 -8.79
C GLN A 86 -6.53 -17.73 -8.68
N TYR A 87 -5.34 -17.17 -8.98
CA TYR A 87 -4.08 -17.88 -8.82
C TYR A 87 -3.85 -18.33 -7.37
N LEU A 88 -4.05 -17.45 -6.39
CA LEU A 88 -3.86 -17.78 -4.97
C LEU A 88 -4.86 -18.83 -4.47
N VAL A 89 -6.10 -18.80 -4.98
CA VAL A 89 -7.17 -19.73 -4.55
C VAL A 89 -7.09 -21.07 -5.27
N THR A 90 -6.77 -21.09 -6.56
CA THR A 90 -6.76 -22.33 -7.38
C THR A 90 -5.50 -23.17 -7.12
N ASN A 91 -4.36 -22.54 -7.00
CA ASN A 91 -3.10 -23.21 -6.68
C ASN A 91 -2.99 -23.42 -5.15
N GLN A 92 -3.71 -24.42 -4.63
CA GLN A 92 -3.82 -24.71 -3.19
C GLN A 92 -2.55 -25.35 -2.59
N ASN A 93 -1.37 -24.88 -2.98
CA ASN A 93 -0.14 -25.24 -2.25
C ASN A 93 -0.12 -24.55 -0.88
N GLU A 94 0.66 -25.08 0.06
CA GLU A 94 0.73 -24.52 1.43
C GLU A 94 1.20 -23.06 1.44
N GLU A 95 2.08 -22.70 0.51
CA GLU A 95 2.58 -21.32 0.40
C GLU A 95 1.47 -20.34 0.03
N ASN A 96 0.66 -20.64 -0.98
CA ASN A 96 -0.45 -19.75 -1.40
C ASN A 96 -1.53 -19.63 -0.30
N LYS A 97 -1.80 -20.71 0.43
CA LYS A 97 -2.72 -20.64 1.60
C LYS A 97 -2.19 -19.68 2.66
N ILE A 98 -0.88 -19.75 2.97
CA ILE A 98 -0.25 -18.85 3.92
C ILE A 98 -0.30 -17.40 3.42
N LEU A 99 0.02 -17.16 2.15
CA LEU A 99 -0.01 -15.83 1.54
C LEU A 99 -1.43 -15.23 1.53
N MET A 100 -2.44 -16.03 1.17
CA MET A 100 -3.84 -15.57 1.16
C MET A 100 -4.34 -15.27 2.58
N LYS A 101 -4.03 -16.13 3.57
CA LYS A 101 -4.36 -15.88 4.97
C LYS A 101 -3.70 -14.58 5.45
N TYR A 102 -2.41 -14.41 5.20
CA TYR A 102 -1.67 -13.21 5.56
C TYR A 102 -2.27 -11.95 4.92
N LEU A 103 -2.59 -11.99 3.63
CA LEU A 103 -3.18 -10.87 2.91
C LEU A 103 -4.56 -10.47 3.51
N ASN A 104 -5.40 -11.45 3.85
CA ASN A 104 -6.67 -11.22 4.53
C ASN A 104 -6.50 -10.55 5.92
N GLU A 105 -5.50 -10.97 6.69
CA GLU A 105 -5.19 -10.39 7.99
C GLU A 105 -4.73 -8.95 7.87
N MET A 106 -3.86 -8.68 6.89
CA MET A 106 -3.32 -7.35 6.65
C MET A 106 -4.36 -6.36 6.16
N ILE A 107 -5.24 -6.75 5.23
CA ILE A 107 -6.35 -5.90 4.76
C ILE A 107 -7.25 -5.49 5.92
N LYS A 108 -7.56 -6.42 6.83
CA LYS A 108 -8.36 -6.11 8.04
C LYS A 108 -7.60 -5.19 9.00
N LYS A 109 -6.32 -5.46 9.24
CA LYS A 109 -5.48 -4.67 10.14
C LYS A 109 -5.37 -3.22 9.72
N TYR A 110 -5.29 -2.96 8.42
CA TYR A 110 -5.15 -1.61 7.84
C TYR A 110 -6.49 -0.97 7.48
N ASP A 111 -7.63 -1.58 7.86
CA ASP A 111 -8.98 -1.07 7.59
C ASP A 111 -9.16 -0.64 6.13
N TYR A 112 -8.73 -1.50 5.21
CA TYR A 112 -8.84 -1.23 3.79
C TYR A 112 -10.32 -1.28 3.38
N GLN A 113 -10.83 -0.21 2.78
CA GLN A 113 -12.27 0.07 2.62
C GLN A 113 -13.04 -0.92 1.74
N SER A 114 -12.38 -1.81 1.03
CA SER A 114 -12.98 -2.80 0.16
C SER A 114 -12.31 -4.16 0.36
N THR A 115 -13.07 -5.21 0.11
CA THR A 115 -12.61 -6.61 0.09
C THR A 115 -12.84 -7.27 -1.27
N ASP A 116 -12.94 -6.46 -2.35
CA ASP A 116 -12.96 -6.95 -3.72
C ASP A 116 -11.54 -7.32 -4.20
N GLU A 117 -11.45 -8.01 -5.33
CA GLU A 117 -10.16 -8.46 -5.88
C GLU A 117 -9.23 -7.28 -6.18
N VAL A 118 -9.77 -6.14 -6.60
CA VAL A 118 -9.00 -4.93 -6.89
C VAL A 118 -8.37 -4.37 -5.63
N ALA A 119 -9.10 -4.37 -4.51
CA ALA A 119 -8.58 -3.93 -3.22
C ALA A 119 -7.39 -4.78 -2.76
N TYR A 120 -7.46 -6.09 -2.92
CA TYR A 120 -6.35 -7.00 -2.59
C TYR A 120 -5.10 -6.71 -3.42
N LEU A 121 -5.26 -6.53 -4.72
CA LEU A 121 -4.15 -6.21 -5.62
C LEU A 121 -3.56 -4.85 -5.28
N LEU A 122 -4.39 -3.81 -5.15
CA LEU A 122 -3.93 -2.46 -4.83
C LEU A 122 -3.25 -2.40 -3.46
N PHE A 123 -3.72 -3.15 -2.46
CA PHE A 123 -3.09 -3.22 -1.16
C PHE A 123 -1.62 -3.69 -1.26
N VAL A 124 -1.35 -4.74 -2.06
CA VAL A 124 0.02 -5.21 -2.29
C VAL A 124 0.86 -4.15 -2.98
N LEU A 125 0.33 -3.50 -4.03
CA LEU A 125 1.02 -2.44 -4.75
C LEU A 125 1.35 -1.25 -3.83
N GLU A 126 0.38 -0.81 -3.03
CA GLU A 126 0.54 0.32 -2.09
C GLU A 126 1.54 0.01 -0.97
N PHE A 127 1.54 -1.23 -0.48
CA PHE A 127 2.55 -1.67 0.49
C PHE A 127 3.95 -1.58 -0.08
N MET A 128 4.15 -2.10 -1.30
CA MET A 128 5.44 -2.05 -1.98
C MET A 128 5.84 -0.61 -2.34
N GLY A 129 4.89 0.20 -2.80
CA GLY A 129 5.12 1.62 -3.07
C GLY A 129 5.55 2.40 -1.83
N SER A 130 4.93 2.12 -0.70
CA SER A 130 5.30 2.73 0.60
C SER A 130 6.69 2.30 1.06
N LYS A 131 7.04 1.01 0.90
CA LYS A 131 8.38 0.48 1.18
C LYS A 131 9.46 1.23 0.39
N TYR A 132 9.20 1.49 -0.89
CA TYR A 132 10.15 2.18 -1.78
C TYR A 132 10.00 3.70 -1.77
N LYS A 133 9.13 4.25 -0.92
CA LYS A 133 8.90 5.70 -0.76
C LYS A 133 8.55 6.39 -2.07
N ILE A 134 7.75 5.71 -2.89
CA ILE A 134 7.20 6.28 -4.14
C ILE A 134 6.34 7.52 -3.79
N ASP A 135 6.26 8.49 -4.68
CA ASP A 135 5.51 9.72 -4.44
C ASP A 135 3.99 9.45 -4.46
N ASP A 136 3.34 9.68 -3.33
CA ASP A 136 1.90 9.45 -3.14
C ASP A 136 1.01 10.55 -3.72
N THR A 137 1.60 11.63 -4.21
CA THR A 137 0.86 12.75 -4.81
C THR A 137 0.61 12.60 -6.31
N ILE A 138 1.20 11.57 -6.92
CA ILE A 138 1.07 11.30 -8.35
C ILE A 138 -0.15 10.42 -8.60
N LEU A 139 -0.82 10.65 -9.73
CA LEU A 139 -1.88 9.81 -10.25
C LEU A 139 -1.27 8.80 -11.23
N TYR A 140 -1.35 7.52 -10.90
CA TYR A 140 -0.66 6.44 -11.63
C TYR A 140 -1.59 5.64 -12.54
N HIS A 141 -1.08 5.22 -13.68
CA HIS A 141 -1.54 4.00 -14.30
C HIS A 141 -0.94 2.80 -13.55
N TYR A 142 -1.72 1.77 -13.31
CA TYR A 142 -1.25 0.62 -12.51
C TYR A 142 -0.05 -0.08 -13.15
N GLN A 143 0.03 -0.08 -14.50
CA GLN A 143 1.15 -0.64 -15.24
C GLN A 143 2.46 0.08 -14.88
N ASP A 144 2.46 1.42 -15.03
CA ASP A 144 3.63 2.25 -14.73
C ASP A 144 4.08 2.09 -13.27
N PHE A 145 3.10 1.91 -12.37
CA PHE A 145 3.40 1.69 -10.95
C PHE A 145 4.01 0.31 -10.69
N ILE A 146 3.51 -0.75 -11.34
CA ILE A 146 4.08 -2.11 -11.25
C ILE A 146 5.51 -2.11 -11.77
N ASP A 147 5.76 -1.50 -12.93
CA ASP A 147 7.09 -1.44 -13.52
C ASP A 147 8.06 -0.64 -12.63
N LEU A 148 7.61 0.50 -12.09
CA LEU A 148 8.40 1.30 -11.15
C LEU A 148 8.78 0.52 -9.88
N VAL A 149 7.83 -0.19 -9.27
CA VAL A 149 8.10 -1.03 -8.09
C VAL A 149 9.09 -2.14 -8.43
N TYR A 150 8.95 -2.76 -9.59
CA TYR A 150 9.86 -3.83 -10.02
C TYR A 150 11.29 -3.33 -10.22
N ASP A 151 11.47 -2.18 -10.85
CA ASP A 151 12.79 -1.59 -11.07
C ASP A 151 13.47 -1.23 -9.74
N LEU A 152 12.72 -0.65 -8.79
CA LEU A 152 13.22 -0.34 -7.45
C LEU A 152 13.58 -1.61 -6.66
N ALA A 153 12.79 -2.68 -6.80
CA ALA A 153 13.10 -3.97 -6.17
C ALA A 153 14.40 -4.57 -6.70
N LYS A 154 14.61 -4.52 -8.01
CA LYS A 154 15.87 -4.97 -8.64
C LYS A 154 17.08 -4.17 -8.16
N GLU A 155 16.94 -2.85 -8.04
CA GLU A 155 18.02 -2.01 -7.51
C GLU A 155 18.36 -2.38 -6.07
N GLU A 156 17.36 -2.69 -5.22
CA GLU A 156 17.58 -3.14 -3.85
C GLU A 156 18.34 -4.47 -3.82
N GLU A 157 17.94 -5.45 -4.63
CA GLU A 157 18.65 -6.75 -4.74
C GLU A 157 20.10 -6.56 -5.16
N THR A 158 20.36 -5.74 -6.16
CA THR A 158 21.72 -5.47 -6.65
C THR A 158 22.58 -4.80 -5.56
N LYS A 159 22.01 -3.84 -4.83
CA LYS A 159 22.67 -3.18 -3.69
C LYS A 159 22.93 -4.15 -2.55
N SER A 160 22.01 -5.05 -2.25
CA SER A 160 22.15 -6.05 -1.19
C SER A 160 23.24 -7.08 -1.49
N VAL A 161 23.39 -7.50 -2.74
CA VAL A 161 24.51 -8.38 -3.18
C VAL A 161 25.85 -7.70 -2.99
N VAL A 162 25.96 -6.41 -3.34
CA VAL A 162 27.19 -5.62 -3.14
C VAL A 162 27.52 -5.42 -1.65
N ILE A 163 26.50 -5.26 -0.81
CA ILE A 163 26.66 -5.13 0.66
C ILE A 163 27.01 -6.48 1.29
N ALA A 164 26.43 -7.59 0.85
CA ALA A 164 26.73 -8.93 1.34
C ALA A 164 28.18 -9.33 1.08
N THR A 165 28.76 -8.92 -0.05
CA THR A 165 30.19 -9.11 -0.34
C THR A 165 31.11 -8.29 0.57
N LYS A 166 30.64 -7.16 1.11
CA LYS A 166 31.37 -6.31 2.09
C LYS A 166 31.10 -6.73 3.55
N SER A 167 30.13 -7.57 3.83
CA SER A 167 29.56 -7.80 5.16
C SER A 167 30.19 -8.95 5.95
N LYS A 168 31.22 -9.65 5.44
CA LYS A 168 31.96 -10.64 6.26
C LYS A 168 32.58 -10.05 7.55
N MET A 169 32.70 -8.73 7.64
CA MET A 169 33.19 -8.02 8.84
C MET A 169 32.09 -7.51 9.78
N ARG A 170 30.81 -7.50 9.36
CA ARG A 170 29.72 -6.90 10.13
C ARG A 170 29.05 -7.85 11.12
N ASN A 171 29.19 -9.17 10.92
CA ASN A 171 28.58 -10.19 11.80
C ASN A 171 29.14 -10.21 13.23
N PHE A 172 30.25 -9.53 13.49
CA PHE A 172 30.84 -9.45 14.82
C PHE A 172 30.16 -8.41 15.73
N TYR A 173 29.59 -7.34 15.16
CA TYR A 173 28.92 -6.28 15.92
C TYR A 173 27.45 -6.56 16.24
N GLN A 174 26.79 -7.44 15.50
CA GLN A 174 25.37 -7.76 15.72
C GLN A 174 25.09 -8.65 16.93
N LYS A 175 26.13 -9.27 17.52
CA LYS A 175 26.00 -10.14 18.71
C LYS A 175 25.78 -9.38 20.03
N ILE A 176 25.87 -8.05 20.02
CA ILE A 176 25.83 -7.20 21.24
C ILE A 176 24.48 -6.46 21.43
N MET A 177 23.59 -6.44 20.44
CA MET A 177 22.31 -5.69 20.50
C MET A 177 21.08 -6.61 20.43
N LYS A 178 20.84 -7.38 21.48
CA LYS A 178 19.77 -8.40 21.53
C LYS A 178 18.35 -7.90 21.83
N THR A 179 18.05 -6.63 21.87
CA THR A 179 16.76 -6.09 22.33
C THR A 179 15.90 -5.40 21.27
N LYS A 180 16.28 -5.47 19.98
CA LYS A 180 15.48 -4.97 18.83
C LYS A 180 15.09 -6.06 17.81
N GLU A 181 15.26 -7.33 18.17
CA GLU A 181 15.20 -8.43 17.20
C GLU A 181 13.76 -8.88 16.86
N GLU A 182 12.80 -8.76 17.78
CA GLU A 182 11.44 -9.28 17.54
C GLU A 182 10.62 -8.38 16.60
N GLU A 183 10.64 -7.07 16.79
CA GLU A 183 9.96 -6.12 15.88
C GLU A 183 10.57 -6.14 14.46
N ASN A 184 11.90 -6.29 14.36
CA ASN A 184 12.59 -6.40 13.08
C ASN A 184 12.29 -7.72 12.35
N LEU A 185 12.03 -8.82 13.06
CA LEU A 185 11.71 -10.12 12.45
C LEU A 185 10.30 -10.14 11.86
N GLU A 186 9.30 -9.60 12.55
CA GLU A 186 7.93 -9.49 12.02
C GLU A 186 7.85 -8.57 10.80
N GLU A 187 8.55 -7.45 10.82
CA GLU A 187 8.61 -6.52 9.70
C GLU A 187 9.33 -7.14 8.49
N LEU A 188 10.41 -7.88 8.72
CA LEU A 188 11.15 -8.58 7.68
C LEU A 188 10.31 -9.71 7.06
N GLU A 189 9.61 -10.49 7.88
CA GLU A 189 8.71 -11.55 7.42
C GLU A 189 7.53 -10.99 6.64
N SER A 190 6.95 -9.89 7.12
CA SER A 190 5.90 -9.15 6.44
C SER A 190 6.35 -8.64 5.07
N SER A 191 7.52 -8.00 5.02
CA SER A 191 8.12 -7.51 3.77
C SER A 191 8.40 -8.64 2.78
N HIS A 192 8.85 -9.81 3.25
CA HIS A 192 9.11 -10.98 2.41
C HIS A 192 7.82 -11.54 1.81
N LYS A 193 6.75 -11.70 2.60
CA LYS A 193 5.44 -12.15 2.11
C LYS A 193 4.86 -11.18 1.08
N MET A 194 4.97 -9.88 1.31
CA MET A 194 4.51 -8.87 0.35
C MET A 194 5.31 -8.87 -0.95
N ALA A 195 6.63 -9.06 -0.88
CA ALA A 195 7.47 -9.21 -2.07
C ALA A 195 7.08 -10.44 -2.90
N LYS A 196 6.75 -11.57 -2.25
CA LYS A 196 6.24 -12.76 -2.95
C LYS A 196 4.91 -12.49 -3.64
N LEU A 197 3.97 -11.86 -2.96
CA LEU A 197 2.67 -11.47 -3.55
C LEU A 197 2.87 -10.53 -4.74
N PHE A 198 3.77 -9.56 -4.63
CA PHE A 198 4.10 -8.66 -5.73
C PHE A 198 4.73 -9.42 -6.93
N ASN A 199 5.62 -10.37 -6.70
CA ASN A 199 6.22 -11.18 -7.76
C ASN A 199 5.16 -12.01 -8.51
N ILE A 200 4.13 -12.51 -7.83
CA ILE A 200 2.98 -13.17 -8.47
C ILE A 200 2.24 -12.16 -9.37
N ILE A 201 1.93 -10.97 -8.86
CA ILE A 201 1.26 -9.91 -9.63
C ILE A 201 2.08 -9.55 -10.87
N TYR A 202 3.38 -9.33 -10.72
CA TYR A 202 4.29 -8.97 -11.82
C TYR A 202 4.38 -10.05 -12.88
N SER A 203 4.42 -11.32 -12.46
CA SER A 203 4.45 -12.46 -13.39
C SER A 203 3.15 -12.59 -14.18
N LEU A 204 2.00 -12.42 -13.53
CA LEU A 204 0.68 -12.41 -14.17
C LEU A 204 0.50 -11.22 -15.11
N TYR A 205 1.01 -10.06 -14.74
CA TYR A 205 1.02 -8.84 -15.55
C TYR A 205 1.80 -9.05 -16.86
N ASN A 206 2.96 -9.71 -16.79
CA ASN A 206 3.80 -9.99 -17.96
C ASN A 206 3.35 -11.24 -18.77
N GLY A 207 2.22 -11.84 -18.46
CA GLY A 207 1.71 -13.02 -19.16
C GLY A 207 2.57 -14.26 -18.97
N LYS A 208 3.46 -14.29 -17.98
CA LYS A 208 4.21 -15.50 -17.63
C LYS A 208 3.26 -16.50 -16.97
N ASN A 209 3.10 -17.67 -17.58
CA ASN A 209 2.46 -18.78 -16.91
C ASN A 209 3.30 -19.11 -15.67
N LEU A 210 2.73 -18.91 -14.49
CA LEU A 210 3.30 -19.36 -13.21
C LEU A 210 3.05 -20.88 -13.14
N GLU A 211 3.67 -21.64 -14.06
CA GLU A 211 3.60 -23.09 -14.02
C GLU A 211 4.51 -23.60 -12.90
N LYS A 212 3.86 -24.32 -12.00
CA LYS A 212 4.16 -25.30 -10.94
C LYS A 212 5.59 -25.42 -10.40
#